data_d86faa918e5a5cd3218fb2e7f803c935
#
_entry.id   d86faa918e5a5cd3218fb2e7f803c935
#
_cell.length_a   1.000
_cell.length_b   1.000
_cell.length_c   1.000
_cell.angle_alpha   90.00
_cell.angle_beta   90.00
_cell.angle_gamma   90.00
#
_symmetry.space_group_name_H-M   'P 1'
#
loop_
_entity.id
_entity.type
_entity.pdbx_description
1 polymer ?
#
loop_
_entity_poly.entity_id
_entity_poly.type
_entity_poly.pdbx_seq_one_letter_code
_entity_poly.pdbx_strand_id
1 'polypeptide(L)'
;IERCYQFLKNKGKMAIVLPDSVLTGPKLQYVRNYILKRFKVVGVVSLPYETFIPHGANVKASILLLQKLDSKTMEELNTDGYESFMVDIEKIGYQGNKNGTLIYKIDEKGQYILDENGNKILDEEISEALEGWTEYEAVNEVWSS
;
A
#
# COMPACT_ATOMS: atom_id res chain seq x y z
N ILE A 1 -0.36 -9.80 -12.55
CA ILE A 1 0.22 -8.52 -12.99
C ILE A 1 0.11 -8.36 -14.50
N GLU A 2 0.61 -9.33 -15.29
CA GLU A 2 0.58 -9.25 -16.77
C GLU A 2 -0.84 -9.10 -17.32
N ARG A 3 -1.81 -9.89 -16.85
CA ARG A 3 -3.22 -9.74 -17.21
C ARG A 3 -3.79 -8.38 -16.89
N CYS A 4 -3.46 -7.85 -15.71
CA CYS A 4 -3.88 -6.50 -15.32
C CYS A 4 -3.29 -5.45 -16.25
N TYR A 5 -2.02 -5.59 -16.64
CA TYR A 5 -1.40 -4.70 -17.62
C TYR A 5 -2.12 -4.72 -18.97
N GLN A 6 -2.53 -5.89 -19.44
CA GLN A 6 -3.26 -6.02 -20.72
C GLN A 6 -4.63 -5.32 -20.68
N PHE A 7 -5.35 -5.43 -19.55
CA PHE A 7 -6.67 -4.82 -19.39
C PHE A 7 -6.63 -3.30 -19.15
N LEU A 8 -5.54 -2.78 -18.62
CA LEU A 8 -5.40 -1.35 -18.39
C LEU A 8 -5.15 -0.61 -19.72
N LYS A 9 -5.88 0.48 -19.95
CA LYS A 9 -5.54 1.45 -20.98
C LYS A 9 -4.27 2.23 -20.60
N ASN A 10 -3.66 2.92 -21.56
CA ASN A 10 -2.55 3.83 -21.27
C ASN A 10 -3.00 4.89 -20.22
N LYS A 11 -2.12 5.24 -19.30
CA LYS A 11 -2.38 6.09 -18.10
C LYS A 11 -3.40 5.49 -17.10
N GLY A 12 -3.86 4.25 -17.33
CA GLY A 12 -4.73 3.53 -16.38
C GLY A 12 -4.03 3.28 -15.05
N LYS A 13 -4.78 3.43 -13.96
CA LYS A 13 -4.31 3.27 -12.58
C LYS A 13 -4.70 1.89 -12.04
N MET A 14 -3.88 1.32 -11.18
CA MET A 14 -4.11 0.03 -10.54
C MET A 14 -3.58 0.04 -9.11
N ALA A 15 -4.36 -0.51 -8.19
CA ALA A 15 -3.87 -0.93 -6.89
C ALA A 15 -3.84 -2.46 -6.85
N ILE A 16 -2.72 -3.04 -6.42
CA ILE A 16 -2.55 -4.49 -6.34
C ILE A 16 -1.89 -4.88 -5.03
N VAL A 17 -2.43 -5.90 -4.36
CA VAL A 17 -1.83 -6.49 -3.17
C VAL A 17 -0.89 -7.61 -3.60
N LEU A 18 0.36 -7.54 -3.20
CA LEU A 18 1.38 -8.55 -3.49
C LEU A 18 2.04 -9.02 -2.19
N PRO A 19 2.36 -10.33 -2.08
CA PRO A 19 3.22 -10.82 -1.01
C PRO A 19 4.59 -10.15 -1.03
N ASP A 20 5.16 -9.86 0.13
CA ASP A 20 6.48 -9.24 0.24
C ASP A 20 7.59 -10.05 -0.44
N SER A 21 7.45 -11.36 -0.55
CA SER A 21 8.36 -12.21 -1.30
C SER A 21 8.50 -11.81 -2.78
N VAL A 22 7.47 -11.18 -3.37
CA VAL A 22 7.54 -10.62 -4.74
C VAL A 22 8.44 -9.40 -4.77
N LEU A 23 8.40 -8.58 -3.72
CA LEU A 23 9.12 -7.31 -3.65
C LEU A 23 10.58 -7.49 -3.21
N THR A 24 10.86 -8.44 -2.34
CA THR A 24 12.18 -8.63 -1.71
C THR A 24 12.90 -9.90 -2.15
N GLY A 25 12.17 -10.92 -2.59
CA GLY A 25 12.72 -12.23 -2.91
C GLY A 25 13.64 -12.22 -4.15
N PRO A 26 14.85 -12.80 -4.09
CA PRO A 26 15.79 -12.79 -5.22
C PRO A 26 15.26 -13.55 -6.43
N LYS A 27 14.51 -14.62 -6.22
CA LYS A 27 13.95 -15.46 -7.30
C LYS A 27 12.90 -14.73 -8.14
N LEU A 28 12.30 -13.66 -7.63
CA LEU A 28 11.22 -12.90 -8.28
C LEU A 28 11.68 -11.55 -8.84
N GLN A 29 12.98 -11.37 -9.02
CA GLN A 29 13.54 -10.15 -9.63
C GLN A 29 12.94 -9.87 -11.00
N TYR A 30 12.63 -10.88 -11.79
CA TYR A 30 12.02 -10.71 -13.12
C TYR A 30 10.62 -10.08 -13.04
N VAL A 31 9.87 -10.34 -11.97
CA VAL A 31 8.54 -9.71 -11.74
C VAL A 31 8.71 -8.23 -11.43
N ARG A 32 9.67 -7.87 -10.58
CA ARG A 32 9.99 -6.46 -10.27
C ARG A 32 10.45 -5.72 -11.52
N ASN A 33 11.33 -6.35 -12.31
CA ASN A 33 11.78 -5.77 -13.59
C ASN A 33 10.61 -5.59 -14.58
N TYR A 34 9.63 -6.50 -14.59
CA TYR A 34 8.42 -6.37 -15.39
C TYR A 34 7.61 -5.16 -14.98
N ILE A 35 7.42 -4.97 -13.66
CA ILE A 35 6.69 -3.82 -13.10
C ILE A 35 7.40 -2.52 -13.47
N LEU A 36 8.68 -2.39 -13.13
CA LEU A 36 9.46 -1.17 -13.31
C LEU A 36 9.62 -0.73 -14.78
N LYS A 37 9.50 -1.66 -15.72
CA LYS A 37 9.55 -1.35 -17.16
C LYS A 37 8.21 -0.88 -17.74
N ARG A 38 7.11 -1.10 -17.06
CA ARG A 38 5.76 -0.93 -17.62
C ARG A 38 4.84 -0.04 -16.80
N PHE A 39 5.19 0.18 -15.55
CA PHE A 39 4.40 0.96 -14.62
C PHE A 39 5.26 1.98 -13.88
N LYS A 40 4.75 3.19 -13.76
CA LYS A 40 5.20 4.10 -12.71
C LYS A 40 4.71 3.55 -11.37
N VAL A 41 5.63 3.32 -10.44
CA VAL A 41 5.29 2.94 -9.06
C VAL A 41 4.97 4.22 -8.30
N VAL A 42 3.70 4.52 -8.13
CA VAL A 42 3.23 5.78 -7.54
C VAL A 42 3.27 5.73 -6.03
N GLY A 43 2.99 4.55 -5.45
CA GLY A 43 3.06 4.36 -4.02
C GLY A 43 3.20 2.90 -3.61
N VAL A 44 3.74 2.70 -2.42
CA VAL A 44 3.87 1.40 -1.77
C VAL A 44 3.40 1.54 -0.32
N VAL A 45 2.41 0.74 0.05
CA VAL A 45 1.91 0.64 1.42
C VAL A 45 2.26 -0.74 1.95
N SER A 46 3.21 -0.83 2.86
CA SER A 46 3.56 -2.07 3.55
C SER A 46 2.52 -2.34 4.64
N LEU A 47 1.97 -3.54 4.66
CA LEU A 47 0.96 -3.97 5.63
C LEU A 47 1.60 -4.87 6.70
N PRO A 48 1.16 -4.81 7.96
CA PRO A 48 1.67 -5.70 8.97
C PRO A 48 1.29 -7.17 8.69
N TYR A 49 2.05 -8.06 9.28
CA TYR A 49 1.90 -9.50 9.09
C TYR A 49 0.51 -10.03 9.49
N GLU A 50 -0.12 -9.37 10.46
CA GLU A 50 -1.43 -9.72 11.00
C GLU A 50 -2.59 -9.52 10.03
N THR A 51 -2.39 -8.71 9.00
CA THR A 51 -3.45 -8.21 8.10
C THR A 51 -4.35 -9.33 7.55
N PHE A 52 -3.78 -10.43 7.11
CA PHE A 52 -4.53 -11.50 6.44
C PHE A 52 -4.73 -12.77 7.29
N ILE A 53 -4.20 -12.81 8.51
CA ILE A 53 -4.35 -13.98 9.40
C ILE A 53 -5.81 -14.31 9.69
N PRO A 54 -6.71 -13.35 9.98
CA PRO A 54 -8.13 -13.65 10.19
C PRO A 54 -8.81 -14.29 8.99
N HIS A 55 -8.25 -14.08 7.79
CA HIS A 55 -8.74 -14.62 6.52
C HIS A 55 -7.97 -15.88 6.07
N GLY A 56 -7.15 -16.45 6.94
CA GLY A 56 -6.44 -17.71 6.70
C GLY A 56 -5.13 -17.59 5.91
N ALA A 57 -4.66 -16.39 5.62
CA ALA A 57 -3.38 -16.16 4.94
C ALA A 57 -2.32 -15.67 5.93
N ASN A 58 -1.24 -16.43 6.05
CA ASN A 58 -0.12 -16.15 6.95
C ASN A 58 1.07 -15.59 6.14
N VAL A 59 0.89 -14.38 5.60
CA VAL A 59 1.86 -13.75 4.70
C VAL A 59 1.88 -12.23 4.90
N LYS A 60 3.07 -11.66 5.01
CA LYS A 60 3.25 -10.22 4.93
C LYS A 60 3.05 -9.80 3.47
N ALA A 61 2.29 -8.72 3.26
CA ALA A 61 1.98 -8.21 1.94
C ALA A 61 2.04 -6.68 1.90
N SER A 62 2.17 -6.15 0.68
CA SER A 62 2.15 -4.72 0.42
C SER A 62 1.15 -4.39 -0.68
N ILE A 63 0.59 -3.19 -0.62
CA ILE A 63 -0.25 -2.61 -1.68
C ILE A 63 0.65 -1.77 -2.56
N LEU A 64 0.65 -2.04 -3.87
CA LEU A 64 1.32 -1.20 -4.86
C LEU A 64 0.30 -0.37 -5.60
N LEU A 65 0.54 0.94 -5.66
CA LEU A 65 -0.21 1.88 -6.50
C LEU A 65 0.60 2.09 -7.77
N LEU A 66 0.04 1.68 -8.90
CA LEU A 66 0.73 1.61 -10.17
C LEU A 66 -0.03 2.39 -11.24
N GLN A 67 0.70 3.04 -12.14
CA GLN A 67 0.14 3.64 -13.35
C GLN A 67 0.79 3.05 -14.59
N LYS A 68 -0.03 2.52 -15.51
CA LYS A 68 0.45 2.06 -16.82
C LYS A 68 0.84 3.25 -17.66
N LEU A 69 2.08 3.28 -18.15
CA LEU A 69 2.55 4.27 -19.11
C LEU A 69 3.11 3.58 -20.36
N ASP A 70 3.21 4.34 -21.44
CA ASP A 70 3.87 3.86 -22.65
C ASP A 70 5.39 3.75 -22.45
N SER A 71 6.05 2.98 -23.32
CA SER A 71 7.46 2.65 -23.15
C SER A 71 8.37 3.88 -23.19
N LYS A 72 8.05 4.88 -24.02
CA LYS A 72 8.85 6.10 -24.14
C LYS A 72 8.81 6.91 -22.84
N THR A 73 7.61 7.16 -22.33
CA THR A 73 7.41 7.87 -21.05
C THR A 73 8.09 7.13 -19.88
N MET A 74 8.02 5.79 -19.88
CA MET A 74 8.70 4.99 -18.84
C MET A 74 10.22 5.07 -18.94
N GLU A 75 10.81 5.10 -20.13
CA GLU A 75 12.24 5.28 -20.32
C GLU A 75 12.71 6.65 -19.83
N GLU A 76 11.98 7.72 -20.14
CA GLU A 76 12.23 9.08 -19.67
C GLU A 76 12.18 9.13 -18.13
N LEU A 77 11.11 8.62 -17.49
CA LEU A 77 10.97 8.58 -16.04
C LEU A 77 12.07 7.77 -15.35
N ASN A 78 12.46 6.64 -15.91
CA ASN A 78 13.52 5.81 -15.34
C ASN A 78 14.92 6.45 -15.48
N THR A 79 15.10 7.33 -16.46
CA THR A 79 16.35 8.09 -16.66
C THR A 79 16.42 9.28 -15.71
N ASP A 80 15.34 10.05 -15.59
CA ASP A 80 15.29 11.28 -14.81
C ASP A 80 15.06 11.02 -13.32
N GLY A 81 14.51 9.84 -13.00
CA GLY A 81 14.03 9.49 -11.66
C GLY A 81 12.65 10.08 -11.37
N TYR A 82 11.96 9.51 -10.41
CA TYR A 82 10.69 10.02 -9.89
C TYR A 82 10.49 9.62 -8.42
N GLU A 83 9.67 10.38 -7.73
CA GLU A 83 9.32 10.09 -6.35
C GLU A 83 8.15 9.11 -6.26
N SER A 84 8.14 8.31 -5.20
CA SER A 84 7.06 7.40 -4.85
C SER A 84 6.66 7.60 -3.40
N PHE A 85 5.37 7.60 -3.12
CA PHE A 85 4.87 7.59 -1.75
C PHE A 85 5.14 6.25 -1.10
N MET A 86 5.75 6.24 0.08
CA MET A 86 6.02 5.02 0.83
C MET A 86 5.57 5.15 2.27
N VAL A 87 4.82 4.16 2.75
CA VAL A 87 4.39 4.08 4.14
C VAL A 87 4.44 2.64 4.64
N ASP A 88 4.90 2.45 5.86
CA ASP A 88 4.86 1.18 6.57
C ASP A 88 3.81 1.27 7.69
N ILE A 89 2.81 0.42 7.61
CA ILE A 89 1.72 0.33 8.59
C ILE A 89 2.06 -0.79 9.56
N GLU A 90 2.16 -0.45 10.85
CA GLU A 90 2.42 -1.41 11.92
C GLU A 90 1.14 -1.86 12.62
N LYS A 91 0.10 -1.02 12.61
CA LYS A 91 -1.17 -1.25 13.31
C LYS A 91 -2.37 -1.18 12.39
N ILE A 92 -3.19 -2.21 12.39
CA ILE A 92 -4.40 -2.33 11.57
C ILE A 92 -5.71 -2.41 12.37
N GLY A 93 -5.66 -2.19 13.69
CA GLY A 93 -6.83 -2.15 14.55
C GLY A 93 -7.35 -3.51 15.00
N TYR A 94 -6.66 -4.62 14.71
CA TYR A 94 -7.03 -5.95 15.18
C TYR A 94 -5.82 -6.88 15.39
N GLN A 95 -6.03 -7.92 16.18
CA GLN A 95 -5.03 -8.95 16.45
C GLN A 95 -4.89 -9.92 15.29
N GLY A 96 -3.67 -10.42 15.08
CA GLY A 96 -3.37 -11.51 14.15
C GLY A 96 -3.84 -12.87 14.66
N ASN A 97 -5.13 -13.02 14.94
CA ASN A 97 -5.75 -14.27 15.31
C ASN A 97 -6.93 -14.60 14.39
N LYS A 98 -7.43 -15.83 14.47
CA LYS A 98 -8.51 -16.32 13.60
C LYS A 98 -9.79 -15.45 13.64
N ASN A 99 -10.03 -14.76 14.74
CA ASN A 99 -11.24 -13.96 14.95
C ASN A 99 -11.04 -12.48 14.57
N GLY A 100 -9.80 -12.03 14.35
CA GLY A 100 -9.51 -10.62 14.09
C GLY A 100 -9.99 -9.74 15.24
N THR A 101 -9.67 -10.10 16.50
CA THR A 101 -10.12 -9.37 17.69
C THR A 101 -9.69 -7.91 17.62
N LEU A 102 -10.64 -6.97 17.71
CA LEU A 102 -10.38 -5.55 17.59
C LEU A 102 -9.49 -5.02 18.72
N ILE A 103 -8.59 -4.14 18.38
CA ILE A 103 -7.70 -3.41 19.30
C ILE A 103 -8.10 -1.94 19.27
N TYR A 104 -8.33 -1.39 20.46
CA TYR A 104 -8.72 0.02 20.61
C TYR A 104 -7.63 0.81 21.31
N LYS A 105 -7.52 2.09 20.98
CA LYS A 105 -6.60 3.03 21.64
C LYS A 105 -6.97 3.18 23.11
N ILE A 106 -5.95 3.20 23.96
CA ILE A 106 -6.08 3.42 25.41
C ILE A 106 -5.20 4.60 25.83
N ASP A 107 -5.62 5.30 26.87
CA ASP A 107 -4.84 6.37 27.49
C ASP A 107 -3.80 5.82 28.47
N GLU A 108 -3.03 6.71 29.10
CA GLU A 108 -2.01 6.36 30.10
C GLU A 108 -2.59 5.66 31.35
N LYS A 109 -3.89 5.77 31.59
CA LYS A 109 -4.61 5.14 32.69
C LYS A 109 -5.25 3.80 32.30
N GLY A 110 -5.06 3.36 31.05
CA GLY A 110 -5.65 2.13 30.52
C GLY A 110 -7.15 2.25 30.16
N GLN A 111 -7.69 3.47 30.03
CA GLN A 111 -9.06 3.70 29.61
C GLN A 111 -9.14 3.87 28.10
N TYR A 112 -10.24 3.40 27.50
CA TYR A 112 -10.47 3.57 26.05
C TYR A 112 -10.60 5.04 25.68
N ILE A 113 -9.91 5.43 24.60
CA ILE A 113 -10.09 6.74 23.97
C ILE A 113 -11.34 6.67 23.09
N LEU A 114 -12.21 7.67 23.22
CA LEU A 114 -13.49 7.75 22.51
C LEU A 114 -13.44 8.88 21.47
N ASP A 115 -14.19 8.70 20.38
CA ASP A 115 -14.46 9.74 19.39
C ASP A 115 -15.53 10.73 19.90
N GLU A 116 -15.85 11.73 19.08
CA GLU A 116 -16.86 12.76 19.39
C GLU A 116 -18.28 12.19 19.63
N ASN A 117 -18.54 10.98 19.12
CA ASN A 117 -19.82 10.28 19.26
C ASN A 117 -19.82 9.27 20.43
N GLY A 118 -18.72 9.15 21.16
CA GLY A 118 -18.56 8.23 22.29
C GLY A 118 -18.18 6.79 21.87
N ASN A 119 -17.76 6.55 20.62
CA ASN A 119 -17.31 5.25 20.18
C ASN A 119 -15.83 5.08 20.48
N LYS A 120 -15.40 3.84 20.73
CA LYS A 120 -13.98 3.51 20.92
C LYS A 120 -13.21 3.67 19.61
N ILE A 121 -12.08 4.34 19.66
CA ILE A 121 -11.19 4.54 18.50
C ILE A 121 -10.32 3.30 18.32
N LEU A 122 -10.28 2.73 17.10
CA LEU A 122 -9.39 1.63 16.75
C LEU A 122 -7.91 2.07 16.83
N ASP A 123 -7.05 1.19 17.32
CA ASP A 123 -5.60 1.41 17.29
C ASP A 123 -5.04 0.97 15.92
N GLU A 124 -5.17 1.86 14.94
CA GLU A 124 -4.78 1.65 13.55
C GLU A 124 -4.07 2.88 12.97
N GLU A 125 -3.29 2.69 11.92
CA GLU A 125 -2.49 3.72 11.25
C GLU A 125 -2.94 3.94 9.79
N ILE A 126 -3.99 3.25 9.34
CA ILE A 126 -4.49 3.36 7.97
C ILE A 126 -5.05 4.77 7.72
N SER A 127 -5.74 5.33 8.70
CA SER A 127 -6.31 6.69 8.61
C SER A 127 -5.21 7.74 8.46
N GLU A 128 -4.13 7.64 9.24
CA GLU A 128 -2.97 8.52 9.16
C GLU A 128 -2.24 8.37 7.81
N ALA A 129 -2.07 7.12 7.34
CA ALA A 129 -1.49 6.85 6.02
C ALA A 129 -2.32 7.45 4.88
N LEU A 130 -3.66 7.43 5.00
CA LEU A 130 -4.56 8.03 4.03
C LEU A 130 -4.47 9.57 4.03
N GLU A 131 -4.36 10.18 5.21
CA GLU A 131 -4.12 11.62 5.34
C GLU A 131 -2.80 12.00 4.67
N GLY A 132 -1.70 11.30 4.99
CA GLY A 132 -0.39 11.52 4.38
C GLY A 132 -0.41 11.33 2.85
N TRP A 133 -1.15 10.35 2.34
CA TRP A 133 -1.37 10.19 0.90
C TRP A 133 -2.09 11.39 0.30
N THR A 134 -3.15 11.87 0.94
CA THR A 134 -3.96 12.98 0.45
C THR A 134 -3.14 14.28 0.38
N GLU A 135 -2.32 14.53 1.40
CA GLU A 135 -1.40 15.66 1.43
C GLU A 135 -0.33 15.54 0.33
N TYR A 136 0.26 14.37 0.17
CA TYR A 136 1.25 14.09 -0.87
C TYR A 136 0.68 14.29 -2.28
N GLU A 137 -0.52 13.77 -2.55
CA GLU A 137 -1.20 13.90 -3.84
C GLU A 137 -1.59 15.37 -4.15
N ALA A 138 -1.90 16.16 -3.12
CA ALA A 138 -2.28 17.56 -3.28
C ALA A 138 -1.12 18.48 -3.72
N VAL A 139 0.12 18.14 -3.36
CA VAL A 139 1.30 18.98 -3.64
C VAL A 139 2.20 18.41 -4.74
N ASN A 140 1.97 17.18 -5.18
CA ASN A 140 2.77 16.49 -6.19
C ASN A 140 1.91 16.05 -7.39
N GLU A 141 2.44 16.15 -8.59
CA GLU A 141 1.85 15.51 -9.78
C GLU A 141 2.11 14.00 -9.76
N VAL A 142 1.43 13.30 -8.86
CA VAL A 142 1.66 11.88 -8.58
C VAL A 142 1.34 11.01 -9.78
N TRP A 143 0.22 11.32 -10.46
CA TRP A 143 -0.24 10.62 -11.64
C TRP A 143 0.15 11.40 -12.89
N SER A 144 0.81 10.74 -13.82
CA SER A 144 1.11 11.35 -15.14
C SER A 144 -0.20 11.60 -15.89
N SER A 145 -0.37 12.84 -16.33
CA SER A 145 -1.56 13.31 -17.08
C SER A 145 -1.63 12.74 -18.51
#